data_a7498a2b1b4c8d83be9a7a970d7361d5
#
_entry.id   a7498a2b1b4c8d83be9a7a970d7361d5
#
_cell.length_a   1.000
_cell.length_b   1.000
_cell.length_c   1.000
_cell.angle_alpha   90.00
_cell.angle_beta   90.00
_cell.angle_gamma   90.00
#
_symmetry.space_group_name_H-M   'P 1'
#
loop_
_entity.id
_entity.type
_entity.pdbx_description
1 polymer ?
#
loop_
_entity_poly.entity_id
_entity_poly.type
_entity_poly.pdbx_seq_one_letter_code
_entity_poly.pdbx_strand_id
1 'polypeptide(L)' 'MPLFLASVNTSYIIKKVLGDTKTKKRLESLGLVENQDIVVLSHTNNGCIILINNSRLALDKDIVKNIIV' A
#
# COMPACT_ATOMS: atom_id res chain seq x y z
N MET A 1 5.71 2.52 10.00
CA MET A 1 6.76 2.72 8.98
C MET A 1 6.10 3.04 7.66
N PRO A 2 6.59 4.01 6.90
CA PRO A 2 6.05 4.27 5.56
C PRO A 2 6.23 3.07 4.63
N LEU A 3 5.25 2.81 3.78
CA LEU A 3 5.29 1.67 2.86
C LEU A 3 6.52 1.69 1.95
N PHE A 4 6.97 2.88 1.53
CA PHE A 4 8.14 2.98 0.64
C PHE A 4 9.45 2.50 1.26
N LEU A 5 9.49 2.31 2.59
CA LEU A 5 10.64 1.75 3.30
C LEU A 5 10.51 0.25 3.55
N ALA A 6 9.39 -0.35 3.18
CA ALA A 6 9.15 -1.77 3.44
C ALA A 6 10.07 -2.65 2.61
N SER A 7 10.51 -3.76 3.21
CA SER A 7 11.32 -4.77 2.53
C SER A 7 10.46 -5.58 1.56
N VAL A 8 11.02 -5.90 0.38
CA VAL A 8 10.31 -6.75 -0.58
C VAL A 8 10.16 -8.17 -0.04
N ASN A 9 9.11 -8.85 -0.49
CA ASN A 9 8.80 -10.24 -0.14
C ASN A 9 8.58 -10.47 1.37
N THR A 10 8.28 -9.40 2.10
CA THR A 10 7.97 -9.46 3.52
C THR A 10 6.51 -9.06 3.72
N SER A 11 5.79 -9.81 4.54
CA SER A 11 4.39 -9.50 4.85
C SER A 11 4.30 -8.36 5.87
N TYR A 12 3.42 -7.41 5.60
CA TYR A 12 3.12 -6.30 6.50
C TYR A 12 1.63 -6.16 6.67
N ILE A 13 1.24 -5.55 7.78
CA ILE A 13 -0.15 -5.18 8.03
C ILE A 13 -0.25 -3.66 7.90
N ILE A 14 -1.23 -3.19 7.14
CA ILE A 14 -1.50 -1.75 7.04
C ILE A 14 -1.96 -1.24 8.40
N LYS A 15 -1.20 -0.31 8.97
CA LYS A 15 -1.50 0.30 10.27
C LYS A 15 -2.35 1.54 10.12
N LYS A 16 -2.11 2.33 9.07
CA LYS A 16 -2.80 3.59 8.87
C LYS A 16 -2.79 3.97 7.40
N VAL A 17 -3.88 4.58 6.97
CA VAL A 17 -4.00 5.17 5.64
C VAL A 17 -4.23 6.67 5.82
N LEU A 18 -3.36 7.47 5.21
CA LEU A 18 -3.40 8.93 5.28
C LEU A 18 -4.10 9.50 4.06
N GLY A 19 -4.50 10.76 4.16
CA GLY A 19 -5.14 11.48 3.06
C GLY A 19 -6.51 12.01 3.45
N ASP A 20 -7.13 12.73 2.52
CA ASP A 20 -8.50 13.23 2.72
C ASP A 20 -9.53 12.12 2.55
N THR A 21 -10.79 12.44 2.79
CA THR A 21 -11.89 11.47 2.71
C THR A 21 -12.01 10.86 1.32
N LYS A 22 -11.85 11.66 0.27
CA LYS A 22 -11.94 11.18 -1.11
C LYS A 22 -10.82 10.19 -1.44
N THR A 23 -9.59 10.53 -1.06
CA THR A 23 -8.43 9.66 -1.27
C THR A 23 -8.59 8.36 -0.49
N LYS A 24 -9.01 8.43 0.78
CA LYS A 24 -9.23 7.23 1.61
C LYS A 24 -10.29 6.32 1.02
N LYS A 25 -11.39 6.86 0.52
CA LYS A 25 -12.44 6.05 -0.12
C LYS A 25 -11.94 5.35 -1.37
N ARG A 26 -11.12 6.03 -2.16
CA ARG A 26 -10.50 5.43 -3.33
C ARG A 26 -9.58 4.27 -2.93
N LEU A 27 -8.77 4.46 -1.90
CA LEU A 27 -7.87 3.41 -1.41
C LEU A 27 -8.66 2.23 -0.84
N GLU A 28 -9.76 2.48 -0.12
CA GLU A 28 -10.64 1.43 0.37
C GLU A 28 -11.19 0.57 -0.77
N SER A 29 -11.55 1.18 -1.88
CA SER A 29 -12.07 0.44 -3.05
C SER A 29 -11.03 -0.50 -3.64
N LEU A 30 -9.75 -0.23 -3.41
CA LEU A 30 -8.64 -1.08 -3.82
C LEU A 30 -8.27 -2.13 -2.76
N GLY A 31 -8.94 -2.14 -1.61
CA GLY A 31 -8.63 -3.02 -0.51
C GLY A 31 -7.56 -2.49 0.44
N LEU A 32 -7.11 -1.26 0.24
CA LEU A 32 -6.05 -0.65 1.06
C LEU A 32 -6.67 -0.02 2.30
N VAL A 33 -6.90 -0.84 3.31
CA VAL A 33 -7.53 -0.45 4.57
C VAL A 33 -6.69 -0.91 5.76
N GLU A 34 -6.92 -0.32 6.91
CA GLU A 34 -6.25 -0.74 8.14
C GLU A 34 -6.48 -2.22 8.41
N ASN A 35 -5.46 -2.87 8.95
CA ASN A 35 -5.43 -4.30 9.28
C ASN A 35 -5.36 -5.25 8.08
N GLN A 36 -5.27 -4.75 6.86
CA GLN A 36 -5.10 -5.56 5.68
C GLN A 36 -3.65 -6.04 5.54
N ASP A 37 -3.46 -7.32 5.24
CA ASP A 37 -2.13 -7.89 4.94
C ASP A 37 -1.72 -7.53 3.53
N ILE A 38 -0.47 -7.12 3.36
CA ILE A 38 0.13 -6.85 2.05
C ILE A 38 1.58 -7.33 2.02
N VAL A 39 2.05 -7.61 0.81
CA VAL A 39 3.46 -7.92 0.54
C VAL A 39 3.93 -6.98 -0.56
N VAL A 40 5.06 -6.30 -0.35
CA VAL A 40 5.68 -5.52 -1.42
C VAL A 40 6.48 -6.48 -2.30
N LEU A 41 6.12 -6.57 -3.56
CA LEU A 41 6.81 -7.44 -4.52
C LEU A 41 8.02 -6.76 -5.14
N SER A 42 7.91 -5.47 -5.42
CA SER A 42 9.03 -4.67 -5.94
C SER A 42 8.79 -3.18 -5.70
N HIS A 43 9.88 -2.44 -5.55
CA HIS A 43 9.87 -0.99 -5.57
C HIS A 43 10.26 -0.53 -6.97
N THR A 44 9.59 0.50 -7.47
CA THR A 44 9.87 1.11 -8.77
C THR A 44 10.13 2.59 -8.59
N ASN A 45 10.62 3.25 -9.65
CA ASN A 45 10.84 4.70 -9.61
C ASN A 45 9.53 5.49 -9.41
N ASN A 46 8.40 4.89 -9.75
CA ASN A 46 7.10 5.55 -9.72
C ASN A 46 6.18 5.03 -8.61
N GLY A 47 6.66 4.15 -7.76
CA GLY A 47 5.85 3.60 -6.67
C GLY A 47 6.28 2.19 -6.31
N CYS A 48 5.32 1.28 -6.18
CA CYS A 48 5.62 -0.12 -5.92
C CYS A 48 4.53 -1.05 -6.45
N ILE A 49 4.88 -2.31 -6.56
CA ILE A 49 3.94 -3.38 -6.88
C ILE A 49 3.74 -4.20 -5.61
N ILE A 50 2.50 -4.37 -5.21
CA ILE A 50 2.15 -5.13 -4.02
C ILE A 50 1.29 -6.34 -4.37
N LEU A 51 1.30 -7.31 -3.47
CA LEU A 51 0.37 -8.43 -3.47
C LEU A 51 -0.66 -8.15 -2.37
N ILE A 52 -1.93 -8.15 -2.72
CA ILE A 52 -3.04 -7.94 -1.80
C ILE A 52 -4.21 -8.81 -2.24
N ASN A 53 -4.78 -9.60 -1.31
CA ASN A 53 -5.88 -10.52 -1.61
C ASN A 53 -5.59 -11.43 -2.81
N ASN A 54 -4.37 -11.94 -2.91
CA ASN A 54 -3.88 -12.79 -4.01
C ASN A 54 -3.85 -12.10 -5.37
N SER A 55 -3.95 -10.79 -5.41
CA SER A 55 -3.87 -10.01 -6.65
C SER A 55 -2.69 -9.06 -6.60
N ARG A 56 -2.08 -8.84 -7.75
CA ARG A 56 -1.03 -7.83 -7.89
C ARG A 56 -1.66 -6.47 -8.14
N LEU A 57 -1.15 -5.47 -7.46
CA LEU A 57 -1.63 -4.10 -7.60
C LEU A 57 -0.43 -3.17 -7.70
N ALA A 58 -0.40 -2.36 -8.76
CA ALA A 58 0.63 -1.34 -8.92
C ALA A 58 0.15 -0.05 -8.26
N LEU A 59 0.96 0.49 -7.36
CA LEU A 59 0.66 1.73 -6.66
C LEU A 59 1.64 2.80 -7.09
N ASP A 60 1.14 3.97 -7.47
CA ASP A 60 2.01 5.11 -7.73
C ASP A 60 2.52 5.71 -6.42
N LYS A 61 3.54 6.56 -6.50
CA LYS A 61 4.18 7.14 -5.32
C LYS A 61 3.24 8.02 -4.51
N ASP A 62 2.23 8.63 -5.14
CA ASP A 62 1.26 9.48 -4.44
C ASP A 62 0.35 8.65 -3.53
N ILE A 63 0.09 7.41 -3.89
CA ILE A 63 -0.63 6.45 -3.06
C ILE A 63 0.30 5.85 -2.01
N VAL A 64 1.49 5.42 -2.41
CA VAL A 64 2.46 4.77 -1.52
C VAL A 64 2.78 5.64 -0.30
N LYS A 65 2.94 6.94 -0.50
CA LYS A 65 3.26 7.86 0.61
C LYS A 65 2.16 7.95 1.67
N ASN A 66 0.94 7.55 1.35
CA ASN A 66 -0.20 7.61 2.27
C ASN A 66 -0.40 6.32 3.06
N ILE A 67 0.41 5.29 2.83
CA ILE A 67 0.23 4.00 3.50
C ILE A 67 1.34 3.79 4.53
N ILE A 68 0.93 3.51 5.75
CA ILE A 68 1.82 3.22 6.87
C ILE A 68 1.64 1.74 7.26
N VAL A 69 2.74 1.05 7.39
CA VAL A 69 2.78 -0.36 7.79
C VAL A 69 3.58 -0.57 9.07
#